data_951d0f9e3e2fbe74bc302c91272b6de9
#
_entry.id   951d0f9e3e2fbe74bc302c91272b6de9
#
_cell.length_a   1.000
_cell.length_b   1.000
_cell.length_c   1.000
_cell.angle_alpha   90.00
_cell.angle_beta   90.00
_cell.angle_gamma   90.00
#
_symmetry.space_group_name_H-M   'P 1'
#
loop_
_entity.id
_entity.type
_entity.pdbx_description
1 polymer ?
#
loop_
_entity_poly.entity_id
_entity_poly.type
_entity_poly.pdbx_seq_one_letter_code
_entity_poly.pdbx_strand_id
1 'polypeptide(L)'
;MNRKHPRRPDRSGGGERREARPFRSHDRSSSKPEGGEGGDARGRFRPPRPERGEDRGDRPQRHGAGRHGPERHGAERPGAEKRGPEHRPAEDKAQRRPAREDMQGGGAPGRDKSRQQQGGGPPWIYGTHAALAALANPARRIRRILVGQDQAEGLASALAAAVATRGGDAPPAEHVAREELERVLPRGSVHQGLAVQASDVEPIDVDDLLRLVEGAPSACIVALDQVTDPHNVGAILRSAAAFGVAAVILPERHAPAASAVMAKAASGAMERVPLVRVVNLARALDQLKAANVWCVGLAGDAPQALGQADLTGRIALVLGSEGEGLRRLTRERCDMLVRIPMAQGAVESLNVSNAAAVALFEIARRRG
;
A
#
# COMPACT_ATOMS: atom_id res chain seq x y z
N MET A 1 -54.65 52.27 -9.64
CA MET A 1 -53.79 53.24 -10.34
C MET A 1 -52.60 52.44 -10.83
N ASN A 2 -52.68 51.89 -12.01
CA ASN A 2 -52.41 52.34 -13.34
C ASN A 2 -50.96 52.60 -13.66
N ARG A 3 -50.51 51.74 -14.63
CA ARG A 3 -49.60 51.98 -15.78
C ARG A 3 -48.10 51.76 -15.50
N LYS A 4 -47.27 51.12 -16.39
CA LYS A 4 -47.37 50.69 -17.80
C LYS A 4 -46.09 49.89 -18.12
N HIS A 5 -46.22 48.83 -18.87
CA HIS A 5 -45.12 48.28 -19.70
C HIS A 5 -44.77 49.27 -20.85
N PRO A 6 -43.55 49.19 -21.40
CA PRO A 6 -43.39 49.01 -22.84
C PRO A 6 -42.36 47.92 -23.21
N ARG A 7 -42.71 46.96 -24.01
CA ARG A 7 -42.52 46.65 -25.46
C ARG A 7 -41.08 46.58 -25.93
N ARG A 8 -40.79 45.37 -26.45
CA ARG A 8 -39.67 45.01 -27.38
C ARG A 8 -39.69 45.89 -28.67
N PRO A 9 -38.54 45.90 -29.37
CA PRO A 9 -38.61 45.69 -30.82
C PRO A 9 -37.79 44.52 -31.30
N ASP A 10 -38.41 43.77 -32.21
CA ASP A 10 -37.83 42.89 -33.22
C ASP A 10 -36.87 43.63 -34.16
N ARG A 11 -35.76 42.97 -34.53
CA ARG A 11 -35.23 43.10 -35.88
C ARG A 11 -34.47 41.86 -36.28
N SER A 12 -35.04 41.21 -37.25
CA SER A 12 -34.55 40.25 -38.23
C SER A 12 -33.29 40.71 -38.97
N GLY A 13 -32.47 39.80 -39.34
CA GLY A 13 -31.56 39.95 -40.47
C GLY A 13 -30.31 39.09 -40.43
N GLY A 14 -30.30 38.06 -41.22
CA GLY A 14 -29.35 37.87 -42.26
C GLY A 14 -28.19 36.91 -41.92
N GLY A 15 -28.32 35.79 -42.54
CA GLY A 15 -27.45 34.64 -42.64
C GLY A 15 -26.02 34.92 -43.11
N GLU A 16 -25.21 33.97 -42.75
CA GLU A 16 -24.15 33.46 -43.62
C GLU A 16 -23.66 32.11 -43.05
N ARG A 17 -24.03 31.08 -43.76
CA ARG A 17 -23.47 29.72 -43.63
C ARG A 17 -22.05 29.75 -44.18
N ARG A 18 -21.05 29.46 -43.35
CA ARG A 18 -19.72 29.06 -43.81
C ARG A 18 -19.59 27.56 -43.74
N GLU A 19 -19.53 26.98 -44.94
CA GLU A 19 -19.26 25.57 -45.21
C GLU A 19 -17.92 25.11 -44.66
N ALA A 20 -17.95 23.95 -44.00
CA ALA A 20 -16.77 23.21 -43.65
C ALA A 20 -16.16 22.55 -44.86
N ARG A 21 -14.87 22.80 -45.13
CA ARG A 21 -14.10 22.08 -46.14
C ARG A 21 -13.46 20.83 -45.54
N PRO A 22 -13.53 19.67 -46.24
CA PRO A 22 -12.90 18.45 -45.81
C PRO A 22 -11.39 18.47 -46.08
N PHE A 23 -10.61 17.97 -45.12
CA PHE A 23 -9.17 17.77 -45.22
C PHE A 23 -8.88 16.60 -46.16
N ARG A 24 -8.15 16.87 -47.25
CA ARG A 24 -7.71 15.88 -48.24
C ARG A 24 -6.56 15.04 -47.73
N SER A 25 -6.72 13.73 -47.83
CA SER A 25 -5.68 12.71 -47.78
C SER A 25 -4.71 12.91 -48.98
N HIS A 26 -3.41 13.01 -48.72
CA HIS A 26 -2.37 12.86 -49.74
C HIS A 26 -1.90 11.43 -49.80
N ASP A 27 -2.40 10.75 -50.80
CA ASP A 27 -1.85 9.56 -51.39
C ASP A 27 -0.58 9.93 -52.16
N ARG A 28 0.53 9.30 -51.93
CA ARG A 28 1.70 9.26 -52.81
C ARG A 28 2.11 7.82 -53.05
N SER A 29 1.66 7.38 -54.18
CA SER A 29 2.08 6.18 -54.88
C SER A 29 3.52 6.27 -55.38
N SER A 30 4.14 5.09 -55.34
CA SER A 30 5.08 4.47 -56.28
C SER A 30 6.37 5.17 -56.69
N SER A 31 7.47 4.49 -56.41
CA SER A 31 8.42 4.00 -57.44
C SER A 31 9.40 2.97 -56.84
N LYS A 32 9.38 1.78 -57.39
CA LYS A 32 10.47 0.79 -57.36
C LYS A 32 11.63 1.28 -58.23
N PRO A 33 12.85 0.88 -57.96
CA PRO A 33 13.58 0.10 -58.95
C PRO A 33 14.13 -1.23 -58.40
N GLU A 34 14.28 -2.11 -59.35
CA GLU A 34 14.78 -3.48 -59.26
C GLU A 34 16.28 -3.59 -58.99
N GLY A 35 16.67 -4.76 -58.44
CA GLY A 35 17.91 -5.41 -58.82
C GLY A 35 18.96 -5.51 -57.71
N GLY A 36 19.30 -6.72 -57.28
CA GLY A 36 20.53 -7.01 -56.55
C GLY A 36 20.44 -8.25 -55.66
N GLU A 37 20.94 -9.35 -56.19
CA GLU A 37 21.06 -10.68 -55.59
C GLU A 37 21.91 -10.74 -54.33
N GLY A 38 21.60 -11.73 -53.48
CA GLY A 38 22.61 -12.54 -52.79
C GLY A 38 22.73 -12.31 -51.25
N GLY A 39 22.46 -13.39 -50.50
CA GLY A 39 23.06 -13.53 -49.19
C GLY A 39 22.14 -14.02 -48.09
N ASP A 40 21.85 -15.28 -48.09
CA ASP A 40 21.26 -16.07 -47.03
C ASP A 40 22.21 -16.11 -45.80
N ALA A 41 21.83 -15.62 -44.65
CA ALA A 41 22.51 -15.85 -43.37
C ALA A 41 21.50 -15.83 -42.22
N ARG A 42 20.84 -16.96 -42.04
CA ARG A 42 20.10 -17.31 -40.83
C ARG A 42 21.07 -17.62 -39.71
N GLY A 43 21.44 -16.64 -38.91
CA GLY A 43 22.17 -16.83 -37.66
C GLY A 43 21.24 -17.32 -36.55
N ARG A 44 21.17 -18.63 -36.32
CA ARG A 44 20.58 -19.23 -35.14
C ARG A 44 21.57 -19.10 -33.98
N PHE A 45 21.21 -18.33 -32.99
CA PHE A 45 21.94 -18.29 -31.71
C PHE A 45 21.71 -19.62 -30.99
N ARG A 46 22.81 -20.41 -30.83
CA ARG A 46 22.87 -21.57 -29.97
C ARG A 46 23.64 -21.20 -28.70
N PRO A 47 23.13 -21.52 -27.51
CA PRO A 47 23.92 -21.37 -26.28
C PRO A 47 25.00 -22.41 -26.17
N PRO A 48 26.15 -22.13 -25.53
CA PRO A 48 27.25 -23.05 -25.39
C PRO A 48 26.93 -24.22 -24.44
N ARG A 49 27.31 -25.42 -24.85
CA ARG A 49 27.29 -26.64 -24.05
C ARG A 49 28.48 -26.63 -23.06
N PRO A 50 28.33 -27.14 -21.84
CA PRO A 50 29.47 -27.36 -20.95
C PRO A 50 30.33 -28.54 -21.42
N GLU A 51 31.63 -28.32 -21.43
CA GLU A 51 32.64 -29.32 -21.75
C GLU A 51 32.72 -30.37 -20.64
N ARG A 52 32.71 -31.64 -21.07
CA ARG A 52 33.04 -32.79 -20.24
C ARG A 52 34.56 -32.88 -20.13
N GLY A 53 35.12 -32.67 -18.95
CA GLY A 53 36.48 -33.06 -18.61
C GLY A 53 36.55 -34.56 -18.37
N GLU A 54 37.50 -35.19 -19.08
CA GLU A 54 37.80 -36.62 -19.02
C GLU A 54 38.46 -37.01 -17.71
N ASP A 55 37.94 -38.08 -17.20
CA ASP A 55 38.34 -38.89 -16.06
C ASP A 55 39.67 -39.63 -16.35
N ARG A 56 40.65 -39.54 -15.48
CA ARG A 56 41.68 -40.56 -15.33
C ARG A 56 41.79 -40.94 -13.87
N GLY A 57 41.43 -42.18 -13.67
CA GLY A 57 41.38 -42.96 -12.51
C GLY A 57 42.64 -43.03 -11.66
N ASP A 58 42.41 -43.29 -10.42
CA ASP A 58 43.23 -44.20 -9.64
C ASP A 58 42.42 -44.82 -8.50
N ARG A 59 42.33 -46.17 -8.53
CA ARG A 59 41.95 -47.00 -7.40
C ARG A 59 43.24 -47.49 -6.74
N PRO A 60 43.30 -47.56 -5.41
CA PRO A 60 43.62 -48.82 -4.82
C PRO A 60 42.78 -49.25 -3.62
N GLN A 61 42.36 -50.47 -3.71
CA GLN A 61 42.57 -51.59 -2.80
C GLN A 61 41.92 -51.61 -1.42
N ARG A 62 41.10 -52.62 -1.31
CA ARG A 62 40.50 -53.25 -0.14
C ARG A 62 41.52 -53.76 0.86
N HIS A 63 41.29 -53.59 2.14
CA HIS A 63 41.53 -54.55 3.25
C HIS A 63 40.47 -54.19 4.29
N GLY A 64 39.66 -55.04 4.82
CA GLY A 64 39.80 -56.42 5.26
C GLY A 64 39.33 -56.45 6.72
N ALA A 65 38.15 -56.98 6.93
CA ALA A 65 37.69 -57.81 8.03
C ALA A 65 37.95 -57.38 9.50
N GLY A 66 36.85 -57.34 10.25
CA GLY A 66 36.88 -57.37 11.72
C GLY A 66 35.43 -57.43 12.28
N ARG A 67 34.85 -58.63 12.27
CA ARG A 67 33.64 -58.97 13.03
C ARG A 67 33.99 -59.01 14.51
N HIS A 68 33.17 -58.46 15.36
CA HIS A 68 32.80 -59.04 16.68
C HIS A 68 31.54 -58.34 17.18
N GLY A 69 30.46 -59.02 17.30
CA GLY A 69 29.38 -58.80 18.25
C GLY A 69 29.47 -59.96 19.27
N PRO A 70 28.45 -60.18 20.09
CA PRO A 70 27.79 -59.28 21.06
C PRO A 70 27.94 -59.86 22.48
N GLU A 71 27.79 -59.09 23.53
CA GLU A 71 27.51 -59.68 24.84
C GLU A 71 26.44 -58.85 25.57
N ARG A 72 25.45 -59.60 26.02
CA ARG A 72 24.36 -59.25 26.93
C ARG A 72 24.84 -59.49 28.36
N HIS A 73 24.52 -58.60 29.26
CA HIS A 73 24.17 -58.87 30.65
C HIS A 73 23.33 -57.67 31.08
N GLY A 74 22.16 -57.76 31.61
CA GLY A 74 21.51 -58.75 32.47
C GLY A 74 21.38 -58.20 33.88
N ALA A 75 20.16 -58.01 34.34
CA ALA A 75 19.65 -57.95 35.70
C ALA A 75 20.06 -56.71 36.54
N GLU A 76 19.29 -56.03 37.38
CA GLU A 76 18.20 -56.47 38.28
C GLU A 76 17.40 -55.26 38.76
N ARG A 77 16.09 -55.46 38.93
CA ARG A 77 15.26 -54.67 39.85
C ARG A 77 15.35 -55.28 41.24
N PRO A 78 15.22 -54.57 42.35
CA PRO A 78 13.91 -54.45 43.02
C PRO A 78 13.75 -53.08 43.70
N GLY A 79 12.66 -52.60 44.23
CA GLY A 79 11.49 -53.14 44.80
C GLY A 79 10.58 -51.98 45.21
N ALA A 80 9.31 -52.22 45.17
CA ALA A 80 8.22 -51.34 45.55
C ALA A 80 8.12 -51.16 47.08
N GLU A 81 7.75 -49.96 47.53
CA GLU A 81 6.99 -49.86 48.78
C GLU A 81 5.93 -48.76 48.66
N LYS A 82 4.72 -49.24 48.83
CA LYS A 82 3.49 -48.47 49.03
C LYS A 82 3.40 -48.04 50.47
N ARG A 83 3.06 -46.80 50.74
CA ARG A 83 2.23 -46.46 51.90
C ARG A 83 1.29 -45.31 51.59
N GLY A 84 0.03 -45.59 51.80
CA GLY A 84 -1.10 -44.72 51.63
C GLY A 84 -1.40 -43.86 52.89
N PRO A 85 -2.66 -43.34 53.01
CA PRO A 85 -2.85 -41.95 53.44
C PRO A 85 -3.20 -41.83 54.94
N GLU A 86 -2.86 -40.69 55.54
CA GLU A 86 -3.40 -40.33 56.85
C GLU A 86 -4.01 -38.92 56.87
N HIS A 87 -5.10 -38.91 57.58
CA HIS A 87 -6.14 -37.92 57.80
C HIS A 87 -5.69 -36.65 58.53
N ARG A 88 -6.37 -35.57 58.18
CA ARG A 88 -6.87 -34.36 58.87
C ARG A 88 -6.55 -34.19 60.39
N PRO A 89 -6.64 -32.94 60.95
CA PRO A 89 -7.84 -32.12 60.89
C PRO A 89 -7.64 -30.58 60.68
N ALA A 90 -8.80 -29.97 60.47
CA ALA A 90 -9.06 -28.56 60.35
C ALA A 90 -8.81 -27.80 61.67
N GLU A 91 -8.30 -26.58 61.57
CA GLU A 91 -8.58 -25.53 62.55
C GLU A 91 -8.94 -24.23 61.88
N ASP A 92 -10.11 -23.82 62.23
CA ASP A 92 -10.86 -22.63 62.00
C ASP A 92 -10.21 -21.40 62.65
N LYS A 93 -9.93 -20.35 61.93
CA LYS A 93 -9.85 -18.99 62.51
C LYS A 93 -10.33 -17.95 61.49
N ALA A 94 -11.62 -17.66 61.63
CA ALA A 94 -12.19 -16.40 61.22
C ALA A 94 -11.48 -15.22 61.84
N GLN A 95 -11.07 -14.21 61.07
CA GLN A 95 -11.18 -12.81 61.49
C GLN A 95 -10.90 -11.82 60.36
N ARG A 96 -11.91 -10.99 60.13
CA ARG A 96 -11.94 -9.57 59.81
C ARG A 96 -11.55 -9.13 58.40
N ARG A 97 -12.59 -8.83 57.63
CA ARG A 97 -12.57 -7.82 56.54
C ARG A 97 -12.40 -6.41 57.15
N PRO A 98 -11.62 -5.55 56.55
CA PRO A 98 -11.90 -4.11 56.58
C PRO A 98 -12.50 -3.66 55.23
N ALA A 99 -13.24 -2.56 55.34
CA ALA A 99 -14.16 -1.93 54.45
C ALA A 99 -13.60 -1.57 53.07
N ARG A 100 -14.54 -1.57 52.10
CA ARG A 100 -14.43 -0.91 50.79
C ARG A 100 -14.17 0.59 51.02
N GLU A 101 -13.07 1.08 50.43
CA GLU A 101 -12.96 2.48 50.03
C GLU A 101 -13.07 2.53 48.50
N ASP A 102 -14.10 3.22 48.05
CA ASP A 102 -14.35 3.59 46.68
C ASP A 102 -13.20 4.49 46.21
N MET A 103 -12.39 4.01 45.26
CA MET A 103 -11.58 4.86 44.40
C MET A 103 -12.02 4.64 42.96
N GLN A 104 -12.90 5.51 42.53
CA GLN A 104 -13.13 5.82 41.14
C GLN A 104 -11.84 6.33 40.52
N GLY A 105 -11.15 5.45 39.77
CA GLY A 105 -10.04 5.79 38.91
C GLY A 105 -10.41 5.43 37.48
N GLY A 106 -11.12 6.33 36.79
CA GLY A 106 -11.34 6.26 35.36
C GLY A 106 -10.00 6.30 34.63
N GLY A 107 -9.53 5.13 34.21
CA GLY A 107 -8.40 5.01 33.26
C GLY A 107 -8.83 5.57 31.93
N ALA A 108 -8.40 6.79 31.61
CA ALA A 108 -8.48 7.35 30.27
C ALA A 108 -7.74 6.42 29.29
N PRO A 109 -8.28 6.20 28.06
CA PRO A 109 -7.58 5.43 27.05
C PRO A 109 -6.21 6.05 26.78
N GLY A 110 -5.18 5.23 26.77
CA GLY A 110 -3.78 5.62 26.62
C GLY A 110 -3.61 6.55 25.44
N ARG A 111 -3.30 7.80 25.72
CA ARG A 111 -2.86 8.78 24.73
C ARG A 111 -1.57 8.23 24.12
N ASP A 112 -1.63 7.96 22.83
CA ASP A 112 -0.49 7.56 22.00
C ASP A 112 0.67 8.56 22.21
N LYS A 113 1.76 8.05 22.80
CA LYS A 113 2.95 8.84 23.14
C LYS A 113 3.68 9.38 21.91
N SER A 114 3.30 8.93 20.70
CA SER A 114 3.83 9.44 19.43
C SER A 114 3.34 10.86 19.08
N ARG A 115 2.26 11.32 19.73
CA ARG A 115 1.70 12.67 19.55
C ARG A 115 2.40 13.78 20.35
N GLN A 116 3.32 13.45 21.27
CA GLN A 116 3.87 14.41 22.24
C GLN A 116 5.15 15.14 21.79
N GLN A 117 5.67 14.93 20.58
CA GLN A 117 6.90 15.62 20.11
C GLN A 117 6.71 16.62 18.96
N GLN A 118 5.48 16.95 18.58
CA GLN A 118 5.21 18.00 17.61
C GLN A 118 4.48 19.13 18.29
N GLY A 119 5.06 20.33 18.28
CA GLY A 119 4.42 21.55 18.78
C GLY A 119 2.99 21.64 18.23
N GLY A 120 2.02 22.03 19.07
CA GLY A 120 0.57 21.90 18.93
C GLY A 120 -0.10 22.42 17.65
N GLY A 121 0.33 21.98 16.51
CA GLY A 121 -0.20 22.32 15.18
C GLY A 121 -0.34 21.08 14.28
N PRO A 122 -0.86 21.25 13.05
CA PRO A 122 -0.94 20.19 12.05
C PRO A 122 0.43 19.56 11.76
N PRO A 123 0.49 18.32 11.22
CA PRO A 123 1.73 17.65 10.91
C PRO A 123 2.52 18.36 9.80
N TRP A 124 3.85 18.18 9.83
CA TRP A 124 4.72 18.58 8.76
C TRP A 124 4.83 17.49 7.70
N ILE A 125 4.63 17.87 6.44
CA ILE A 125 4.87 17.04 5.25
C ILE A 125 6.13 17.58 4.59
N TYR A 126 7.12 16.72 4.36
CA TYR A 126 8.43 17.15 3.86
C TYR A 126 8.97 16.28 2.72
N GLY A 127 9.94 16.83 1.99
CA GLY A 127 10.44 16.28 0.73
C GLY A 127 9.64 16.79 -0.46
N THR A 128 10.34 17.06 -1.56
CA THR A 128 9.82 17.83 -2.70
C THR A 128 8.49 17.28 -3.21
N HIS A 129 8.41 16.00 -3.54
CA HIS A 129 7.21 15.43 -4.15
C HIS A 129 6.01 15.41 -3.18
N ALA A 130 6.21 14.99 -1.93
CA ALA A 130 5.13 14.91 -0.96
C ALA A 130 4.62 16.31 -0.57
N ALA A 131 5.53 17.26 -0.33
CA ALA A 131 5.17 18.61 0.07
C ALA A 131 4.47 19.39 -1.07
N LEU A 132 4.97 19.28 -2.31
CA LEU A 132 4.31 19.90 -3.47
C LEU A 132 2.92 19.29 -3.73
N ALA A 133 2.78 17.99 -3.62
CA ALA A 133 1.47 17.34 -3.78
C ALA A 133 0.47 17.80 -2.70
N ALA A 134 0.91 17.84 -1.43
CA ALA A 134 0.09 18.35 -0.34
C ALA A 134 -0.29 19.84 -0.53
N LEU A 135 0.66 20.65 -1.01
CA LEU A 135 0.41 22.04 -1.34
C LEU A 135 -0.62 22.20 -2.48
N ALA A 136 -0.54 21.36 -3.49
CA ALA A 136 -1.46 21.39 -4.64
C ALA A 136 -2.89 20.90 -4.29
N ASN A 137 -3.07 20.15 -3.20
CA ASN A 137 -4.36 19.60 -2.82
C ASN A 137 -5.28 20.65 -2.15
N PRO A 138 -6.40 21.06 -2.77
CA PRO A 138 -7.32 22.06 -2.20
C PRO A 138 -8.03 21.59 -0.94
N ALA A 139 -8.14 20.27 -0.70
CA ALA A 139 -8.76 19.71 0.50
C ALA A 139 -7.91 19.90 1.77
N ARG A 140 -6.61 20.20 1.63
CA ARG A 140 -5.75 20.48 2.78
C ARG A 140 -5.75 21.95 3.14
N ARG A 141 -5.79 22.24 4.42
CA ARG A 141 -5.53 23.60 4.95
C ARG A 141 -4.01 23.75 5.16
N ILE A 142 -3.38 24.62 4.39
CA ILE A 142 -1.95 24.91 4.52
C ILE A 142 -1.75 26.00 5.58
N ARG A 143 -0.88 25.77 6.53
CA ARG A 143 -0.52 26.73 7.59
C ARG A 143 0.76 27.46 7.33
N ARG A 144 1.81 26.71 6.95
CA ARG A 144 3.14 27.28 6.68
C ARG A 144 3.81 26.50 5.55
N ILE A 145 4.62 27.20 4.80
CA ILE A 145 5.46 26.66 3.76
C ILE A 145 6.89 27.10 4.07
N LEU A 146 7.79 26.15 4.39
CA LEU A 146 9.21 26.43 4.63
C LEU A 146 10.04 25.98 3.44
N VAL A 147 10.86 26.86 2.92
CA VAL A 147 11.76 26.62 1.78
C VAL A 147 13.18 26.94 2.21
N GLY A 148 14.09 26.00 2.07
CA GLY A 148 15.53 26.24 2.32
C GLY A 148 16.07 27.29 1.35
N GLN A 149 16.83 28.23 1.87
CA GLN A 149 17.41 29.36 1.07
C GLN A 149 18.21 28.85 -0.11
N ASP A 150 18.96 27.77 0.08
CA ASP A 150 19.80 27.10 -0.94
C ASP A 150 18.99 26.38 -2.04
N GLN A 151 17.69 26.13 -1.81
CA GLN A 151 16.80 25.44 -2.76
C GLN A 151 15.72 26.35 -3.34
N ALA A 152 15.63 27.60 -2.90
CA ALA A 152 14.54 28.52 -3.22
C ALA A 152 14.34 28.73 -4.72
N GLU A 153 15.41 28.98 -5.47
CA GLU A 153 15.35 29.18 -6.93
C GLU A 153 14.91 27.90 -7.65
N GLY A 154 15.48 26.74 -7.26
CA GLY A 154 15.16 25.45 -7.88
C GLY A 154 13.71 25.00 -7.64
N LEU A 155 13.07 25.45 -6.55
CA LEU A 155 11.70 25.10 -6.19
C LEU A 155 10.66 26.14 -6.61
N ALA A 156 11.05 27.33 -7.01
CA ALA A 156 10.14 28.46 -7.26
C ALA A 156 9.03 28.12 -8.29
N SER A 157 9.40 27.56 -9.43
CA SER A 157 8.44 27.17 -10.48
C SER A 157 7.47 26.07 -10.01
N ALA A 158 7.98 25.06 -9.33
CA ALA A 158 7.17 23.97 -8.83
C ALA A 158 6.21 24.42 -7.71
N LEU A 159 6.64 25.32 -6.82
CA LEU A 159 5.78 25.92 -5.80
C LEU A 159 4.67 26.76 -6.44
N ALA A 160 5.01 27.61 -7.40
CA ALA A 160 4.02 28.43 -8.12
C ALA A 160 2.97 27.54 -8.82
N ALA A 161 3.40 26.46 -9.48
CA ALA A 161 2.50 25.49 -10.12
C ALA A 161 1.59 24.78 -9.10
N ALA A 162 2.12 24.38 -7.94
CA ALA A 162 1.35 23.75 -6.89
C ALA A 162 0.29 24.70 -6.30
N VAL A 163 0.67 25.97 -6.04
CA VAL A 163 -0.25 27.01 -5.57
C VAL A 163 -1.34 27.31 -6.60
N ALA A 164 -0.99 27.39 -7.89
CA ALA A 164 -1.96 27.59 -8.97
C ALA A 164 -2.94 26.40 -9.06
N THR A 165 -2.47 25.17 -8.91
CA THR A 165 -3.31 23.95 -8.95
C THR A 165 -4.36 23.95 -7.82
N ARG A 166 -4.03 24.46 -6.63
CA ARG A 166 -5.00 24.57 -5.52
C ARG A 166 -5.96 25.77 -5.61
N GLY A 167 -5.84 26.61 -6.64
CA GLY A 167 -6.68 27.81 -6.81
C GLY A 167 -6.10 29.10 -6.20
N GLY A 168 -4.80 29.13 -5.88
CA GLY A 168 -4.09 30.32 -5.44
C GLY A 168 -4.15 30.64 -3.94
N ASP A 169 -4.97 29.95 -3.16
CA ASP A 169 -5.11 30.15 -1.71
C ASP A 169 -4.04 29.38 -0.92
N ALA A 170 -2.90 30.01 -0.71
CA ALA A 170 -1.80 29.47 0.11
C ALA A 170 -1.07 30.61 0.83
N PRO A 171 -0.53 30.36 2.05
CA PRO A 171 0.32 31.33 2.73
C PRO A 171 1.62 31.54 1.94
N PRO A 172 2.28 32.70 2.12
CA PRO A 172 3.57 32.96 1.49
C PRO A 172 4.62 31.94 1.96
N ALA A 173 5.54 31.57 1.05
CA ALA A 173 6.66 30.73 1.39
C ALA A 173 7.66 31.49 2.26
N GLU A 174 8.05 30.87 3.38
CA GLU A 174 9.07 31.39 4.30
C GLU A 174 10.44 30.81 3.88
N HIS A 175 11.39 31.66 3.51
CA HIS A 175 12.74 31.25 3.20
C HIS A 175 13.57 31.15 4.47
N VAL A 176 14.02 29.95 4.80
CA VAL A 176 14.65 29.63 6.08
C VAL A 176 16.02 28.97 5.88
N ALA A 177 16.88 29.09 6.88
CA ALA A 177 18.11 28.32 6.92
C ALA A 177 17.83 26.83 7.10
N ARG A 178 18.75 25.98 6.66
CA ARG A 178 18.61 24.51 6.74
C ARG A 178 18.37 24.03 8.18
N GLU A 179 19.04 24.64 9.13
CA GLU A 179 18.95 24.31 10.56
C GLU A 179 17.54 24.54 11.12
N GLU A 180 16.79 25.49 10.55
CA GLU A 180 15.41 25.74 10.95
C GLU A 180 14.48 24.62 10.45
N LEU A 181 14.67 24.16 9.21
CA LEU A 181 13.96 22.96 8.70
C LEU A 181 14.25 21.74 9.59
N GLU A 182 15.52 21.51 9.92
CA GLU A 182 15.94 20.39 10.77
C GLU A 182 15.42 20.49 12.21
N ARG A 183 15.11 21.70 12.70
CA ARG A 183 14.55 21.93 14.03
C ARG A 183 13.05 21.54 14.11
N VAL A 184 12.28 21.82 13.07
CA VAL A 184 10.83 21.56 13.05
C VAL A 184 10.46 20.16 12.56
N LEU A 185 11.39 19.47 11.90
CA LEU A 185 11.19 18.14 11.34
C LEU A 185 11.80 17.06 12.25
N PRO A 186 11.35 15.80 12.14
CA PRO A 186 11.96 14.69 12.83
C PRO A 186 13.45 14.59 12.52
N ARG A 187 14.28 14.24 13.50
CA ARG A 187 15.74 14.11 13.32
C ARG A 187 16.05 13.14 12.17
N GLY A 188 17.01 13.52 11.32
CA GLY A 188 17.42 12.72 10.16
C GLY A 188 16.43 12.76 8.99
N SER A 189 15.46 13.65 9.00
CA SER A 189 14.53 13.85 7.88
C SER A 189 15.25 14.30 6.61
N VAL A 190 15.03 13.59 5.51
CA VAL A 190 15.48 14.01 4.18
C VAL A 190 14.41 14.94 3.59
N HIS A 191 14.47 16.23 3.86
CA HIS A 191 13.45 17.23 3.50
C HIS A 191 13.65 17.86 2.12
N GLN A 192 14.83 17.73 1.51
CA GLN A 192 15.11 18.26 0.17
C GLN A 192 14.81 19.77 0.03
N GLY A 193 14.99 20.52 1.12
CA GLY A 193 14.74 21.95 1.17
C GLY A 193 13.28 22.39 1.23
N LEU A 194 12.30 21.47 1.37
CA LEU A 194 10.89 21.83 1.39
C LEU A 194 10.12 21.09 2.50
N ALA A 195 9.35 21.87 3.27
CA ALA A 195 8.39 21.36 4.23
C ALA A 195 7.11 22.20 4.23
N VAL A 196 5.95 21.54 4.32
CA VAL A 196 4.63 22.16 4.36
C VAL A 196 3.92 21.68 5.60
N GLN A 197 3.43 22.62 6.42
CA GLN A 197 2.57 22.33 7.54
C GLN A 197 1.12 22.37 7.07
N ALA A 198 0.45 21.22 7.06
CA ALA A 198 -0.89 21.07 6.50
C ALA A 198 -1.81 20.20 7.37
N SER A 199 -3.12 20.44 7.31
CA SER A 199 -4.11 19.53 7.91
C SER A 199 -4.00 18.12 7.33
N ASP A 200 -4.50 17.12 8.05
CA ASP A 200 -4.69 15.79 7.47
C ASP A 200 -5.76 15.82 6.36
N VAL A 201 -5.67 14.88 5.42
CA VAL A 201 -6.76 14.59 4.49
C VAL A 201 -7.79 13.76 5.26
N GLU A 202 -9.03 14.17 5.21
CA GLU A 202 -10.10 13.43 5.85
C GLU A 202 -10.34 12.10 5.12
N PRO A 203 -10.37 10.98 5.83
CA PRO A 203 -10.72 9.70 5.23
C PRO A 203 -12.20 9.70 4.85
N ILE A 204 -12.53 8.99 3.77
CA ILE A 204 -13.90 8.73 3.36
C ILE A 204 -14.43 7.46 4.06
N ASP A 205 -15.73 7.26 4.10
CA ASP A 205 -16.35 6.04 4.60
C ASP A 205 -16.55 4.97 3.51
N VAL A 206 -17.10 3.81 3.88
CA VAL A 206 -17.33 2.71 2.93
C VAL A 206 -18.45 3.05 1.95
N ASP A 207 -19.45 3.82 2.37
CA ASP A 207 -20.57 4.20 1.50
C ASP A 207 -20.10 5.21 0.44
N ASP A 208 -19.20 6.13 0.80
CA ASP A 208 -18.53 7.02 -0.15
C ASP A 208 -17.70 6.23 -1.16
N LEU A 209 -16.95 5.23 -0.68
CA LEU A 209 -16.19 4.33 -1.56
C LEU A 209 -17.10 3.60 -2.53
N LEU A 210 -18.23 3.07 -2.07
CA LEU A 210 -19.18 2.36 -2.93
C LEU A 210 -19.76 3.29 -4.01
N ARG A 211 -20.09 4.52 -3.65
CA ARG A 211 -20.51 5.56 -4.64
C ARG A 211 -19.41 5.85 -5.65
N LEU A 212 -18.15 5.91 -5.21
CA LEU A 212 -17.01 6.17 -6.10
C LEU A 212 -16.83 5.10 -7.18
N VAL A 213 -17.15 3.83 -6.88
CA VAL A 213 -17.01 2.70 -7.81
C VAL A 213 -18.33 2.28 -8.45
N GLU A 214 -19.43 2.94 -8.08
CA GLU A 214 -20.75 2.67 -8.64
C GLU A 214 -20.76 2.95 -10.15
N GLY A 215 -21.34 2.04 -10.93
CA GLY A 215 -21.43 2.17 -12.39
C GLY A 215 -20.12 1.96 -13.14
N ALA A 216 -18.97 1.88 -12.48
CA ALA A 216 -17.71 1.54 -13.14
C ALA A 216 -17.71 0.06 -13.56
N PRO A 217 -17.39 -0.24 -14.84
CA PRO A 217 -17.31 -1.62 -15.32
C PRO A 217 -16.15 -2.39 -14.66
N SER A 218 -15.09 -1.67 -14.26
CA SER A 218 -13.95 -2.21 -13.51
C SER A 218 -13.43 -1.19 -12.49
N ALA A 219 -13.04 -1.65 -11.33
CA ALA A 219 -12.38 -0.85 -10.30
C ALA A 219 -11.44 -1.71 -9.47
N CYS A 220 -10.37 -1.13 -8.94
CA CYS A 220 -9.50 -1.76 -7.96
C CYS A 220 -9.55 -1.01 -6.64
N ILE A 221 -9.78 -1.73 -5.60
CA ILE A 221 -9.69 -1.29 -4.22
C ILE A 221 -8.58 -2.10 -3.56
N VAL A 222 -7.82 -1.51 -2.65
CA VAL A 222 -6.87 -2.25 -1.81
C VAL A 222 -7.38 -2.25 -0.38
N ALA A 223 -7.39 -3.40 0.27
CA ALA A 223 -7.75 -3.54 1.67
C ALA A 223 -6.55 -4.10 2.45
N LEU A 224 -6.10 -3.40 3.50
CA LEU A 224 -4.93 -3.76 4.28
C LEU A 224 -5.35 -4.39 5.61
N ASP A 225 -4.97 -5.64 5.84
CA ASP A 225 -5.25 -6.35 7.08
C ASP A 225 -4.04 -6.34 8.00
N GLN A 226 -4.01 -5.41 8.97
CA GLN A 226 -2.93 -5.24 9.94
C GLN A 226 -1.54 -4.91 9.35
N VAL A 227 -1.50 -4.17 8.27
CA VAL A 227 -0.25 -3.56 7.80
C VAL A 227 0.02 -2.32 8.64
N THR A 228 0.95 -2.42 9.58
CA THR A 228 1.19 -1.39 10.63
C THR A 228 2.37 -0.47 10.35
N ASP A 229 3.30 -0.90 9.49
CA ASP A 229 4.46 -0.08 9.12
C ASP A 229 4.06 1.06 8.18
N PRO A 230 4.27 2.34 8.56
CA PRO A 230 3.96 3.48 7.71
C PRO A 230 4.77 3.53 6.40
N HIS A 231 5.96 2.92 6.37
CA HIS A 231 6.74 2.79 5.13
C HIS A 231 6.04 1.88 4.13
N ASN A 232 5.56 0.72 4.57
CA ASN A 232 4.84 -0.22 3.71
C ASN A 232 3.52 0.37 3.23
N VAL A 233 2.73 0.98 4.12
CA VAL A 233 1.47 1.64 3.71
C VAL A 233 1.74 2.76 2.71
N GLY A 234 2.76 3.59 2.92
CA GLY A 234 3.15 4.63 1.98
C GLY A 234 3.59 4.09 0.62
N ALA A 235 4.38 3.02 0.58
CA ALA A 235 4.80 2.35 -0.65
C ALA A 235 3.63 1.71 -1.41
N ILE A 236 2.68 1.09 -0.68
CA ILE A 236 1.43 0.56 -1.25
C ILE A 236 0.60 1.68 -1.86
N LEU A 237 0.43 2.80 -1.17
CA LEU A 237 -0.29 3.97 -1.70
C LEU A 237 0.35 4.50 -2.99
N ARG A 238 1.69 4.54 -3.04
CA ARG A 238 2.40 4.95 -4.25
C ARG A 238 2.13 4.02 -5.43
N SER A 239 2.14 2.71 -5.21
CA SER A 239 1.78 1.71 -6.21
C SER A 239 0.29 1.81 -6.58
N ALA A 240 -0.59 2.03 -5.60
CA ALA A 240 -2.02 2.24 -5.80
C ALA A 240 -2.31 3.43 -6.73
N ALA A 241 -1.63 4.56 -6.51
CA ALA A 241 -1.75 5.73 -7.39
C ALA A 241 -1.25 5.45 -8.80
N ALA A 242 -0.13 4.72 -8.94
CA ALA A 242 0.46 4.38 -10.23
C ALA A 242 -0.43 3.46 -11.07
N PHE A 243 -1.18 2.56 -10.42
CA PHE A 243 -2.03 1.57 -11.09
C PHE A 243 -3.53 1.89 -11.04
N GLY A 244 -3.90 3.13 -10.73
CA GLY A 244 -5.28 3.60 -10.79
C GLY A 244 -6.22 2.90 -9.79
N VAL A 245 -5.74 2.66 -8.56
CA VAL A 245 -6.57 2.14 -7.48
C VAL A 245 -7.56 3.21 -7.02
N ALA A 246 -8.83 2.83 -6.89
CA ALA A 246 -9.90 3.75 -6.54
C ALA A 246 -9.81 4.24 -5.07
N ALA A 247 -9.43 3.36 -4.14
CA ALA A 247 -9.23 3.71 -2.73
C ALA A 247 -8.42 2.64 -1.99
N VAL A 248 -7.88 3.00 -0.82
CA VAL A 248 -7.20 2.07 0.10
C VAL A 248 -7.94 2.03 1.43
N ILE A 249 -8.38 0.84 1.84
CA ILE A 249 -9.07 0.58 3.11
C ILE A 249 -8.04 0.21 4.17
N LEU A 250 -8.13 0.89 5.32
CA LEU A 250 -7.29 0.69 6.48
C LEU A 250 -8.16 0.47 7.73
N PRO A 251 -7.87 -0.50 8.60
CA PRO A 251 -8.50 -0.58 9.91
C PRO A 251 -8.17 0.66 10.74
N GLU A 252 -9.12 1.19 11.52
CA GLU A 252 -8.86 2.30 12.45
C GLU A 252 -7.85 1.89 13.54
N ARG A 253 -7.98 0.66 14.02
CA ARG A 253 -7.04 0.08 14.99
C ARG A 253 -5.88 -0.57 14.26
N HIS A 254 -4.67 -0.35 14.78
CA HIS A 254 -3.41 -0.90 14.26
C HIS A 254 -2.96 -0.36 12.89
N ALA A 255 -3.71 0.51 12.24
CA ALA A 255 -3.18 1.22 11.08
C ALA A 255 -2.29 2.39 11.55
N PRO A 256 -1.19 2.68 10.86
CA PRO A 256 -0.38 3.84 11.20
C PRO A 256 -1.21 5.12 11.05
N ALA A 257 -0.99 6.06 11.96
CA ALA A 257 -1.49 7.41 11.76
C ALA A 257 -0.94 7.95 10.44
N ALA A 258 -1.68 8.85 9.76
CA ALA A 258 -1.17 9.59 8.62
C ALA A 258 0.06 10.40 9.08
N SER A 259 1.23 9.82 8.93
CA SER A 259 2.49 10.36 9.43
C SER A 259 3.30 10.98 8.30
N ALA A 260 4.21 11.87 8.66
CA ALA A 260 5.17 12.44 7.71
C ALA A 260 6.01 11.33 7.00
N VAL A 261 6.27 10.22 7.70
CA VAL A 261 6.97 9.05 7.16
C VAL A 261 6.13 8.39 6.07
N MET A 262 4.84 8.16 6.32
CA MET A 262 3.91 7.59 5.35
C MET A 262 3.72 8.53 4.14
N ALA A 263 3.56 9.83 4.37
CA ALA A 263 3.43 10.84 3.31
C ALA A 263 4.67 10.86 2.41
N LYS A 264 5.87 10.79 3.00
CA LYS A 264 7.13 10.72 2.26
C LYS A 264 7.24 9.44 1.43
N ALA A 265 6.95 8.28 2.02
CA ALA A 265 7.00 7.00 1.32
C ALA A 265 5.97 6.95 0.17
N ALA A 266 4.79 7.54 0.37
CA ALA A 266 3.74 7.65 -0.62
C ALA A 266 4.06 8.63 -1.77
N SER A 267 5.05 9.53 -1.60
CA SER A 267 5.51 10.45 -2.66
C SER A 267 4.37 11.24 -3.34
N GLY A 268 3.42 11.74 -2.54
CA GLY A 268 2.25 12.48 -3.02
C GLY A 268 1.02 11.63 -3.37
N ALA A 269 1.11 10.31 -3.31
CA ALA A 269 -0.03 9.43 -3.58
C ALA A 269 -1.18 9.58 -2.56
N MET A 270 -0.88 10.00 -1.32
CA MET A 270 -1.89 10.31 -0.29
C MET A 270 -2.86 11.42 -0.70
N GLU A 271 -2.47 12.25 -1.65
CA GLU A 271 -3.28 13.34 -2.16
C GLU A 271 -4.20 12.92 -3.33
N ARG A 272 -4.01 11.72 -3.83
CA ARG A 272 -4.68 11.20 -5.04
C ARG A 272 -5.53 9.98 -4.78
N VAL A 273 -5.13 9.15 -3.81
CA VAL A 273 -5.82 7.91 -3.48
C VAL A 273 -6.57 8.09 -2.17
N PRO A 274 -7.91 8.06 -2.21
CA PRO A 274 -8.74 8.16 -1.01
C PRO A 274 -8.40 7.06 0.00
N LEU A 275 -8.34 7.45 1.28
CA LEU A 275 -8.20 6.53 2.39
C LEU A 275 -9.57 6.27 3.02
N VAL A 276 -9.92 5.01 3.19
CA VAL A 276 -11.14 4.57 3.87
C VAL A 276 -10.76 3.99 5.23
N ARG A 277 -11.28 4.55 6.31
CA ARG A 277 -11.04 4.03 7.67
C ARG A 277 -12.23 3.19 8.12
N VAL A 278 -11.94 1.96 8.58
CA VAL A 278 -12.97 1.02 9.01
C VAL A 278 -12.68 0.45 10.40
N VAL A 279 -13.69 0.35 11.22
CA VAL A 279 -13.58 -0.31 12.54
C VAL A 279 -13.39 -1.82 12.37
N ASN A 280 -14.08 -2.41 11.40
CA ASN A 280 -14.08 -3.84 11.15
C ASN A 280 -13.91 -4.15 9.66
N LEU A 281 -12.72 -4.64 9.30
CA LEU A 281 -12.39 -4.95 7.91
C LEU A 281 -13.27 -6.07 7.34
N ALA A 282 -13.55 -7.12 8.10
CA ALA A 282 -14.39 -8.22 7.61
C ALA A 282 -15.81 -7.74 7.24
N ARG A 283 -16.39 -6.83 8.05
CA ARG A 283 -17.68 -6.21 7.74
C ARG A 283 -17.60 -5.33 6.48
N ALA A 284 -16.52 -4.57 6.31
CA ALA A 284 -16.31 -3.77 5.10
C ALA A 284 -16.22 -4.66 3.85
N LEU A 285 -15.53 -5.81 3.92
CA LEU A 285 -15.50 -6.78 2.83
C LEU A 285 -16.89 -7.33 2.51
N ASP A 286 -17.73 -7.62 3.52
CA ASP A 286 -19.11 -8.04 3.29
C ASP A 286 -19.93 -6.96 2.56
N GLN A 287 -19.73 -5.66 2.89
CA GLN A 287 -20.39 -4.55 2.19
C GLN A 287 -19.92 -4.44 0.73
N LEU A 288 -18.62 -4.59 0.47
CA LEU A 288 -18.07 -4.61 -0.88
C LEU A 288 -18.65 -5.74 -1.72
N LYS A 289 -18.75 -6.95 -1.16
CA LYS A 289 -19.34 -8.12 -1.82
C LYS A 289 -20.82 -7.89 -2.16
N ALA A 290 -21.59 -7.32 -1.24
CA ALA A 290 -22.99 -6.96 -1.47
C ALA A 290 -23.15 -5.95 -2.64
N ALA A 291 -22.10 -5.14 -2.92
CA ALA A 291 -22.04 -4.21 -4.05
C ALA A 291 -21.38 -4.82 -5.30
N ASN A 292 -21.25 -6.14 -5.39
CA ASN A 292 -20.62 -6.89 -6.48
C ASN A 292 -19.13 -6.49 -6.71
N VAL A 293 -18.37 -6.31 -5.63
CA VAL A 293 -16.91 -6.17 -5.65
C VAL A 293 -16.31 -7.49 -5.18
N TRP A 294 -15.51 -8.14 -6.01
CA TRP A 294 -14.86 -9.42 -5.66
C TRP A 294 -13.68 -9.20 -4.73
N CYS A 295 -13.69 -9.85 -3.58
CA CYS A 295 -12.63 -9.79 -2.60
C CYS A 295 -11.58 -10.87 -2.88
N VAL A 296 -10.39 -10.46 -3.30
CA VAL A 296 -9.27 -11.32 -3.69
C VAL A 296 -8.17 -11.21 -2.63
N GLY A 297 -7.98 -12.25 -1.83
CA GLY A 297 -6.96 -12.30 -0.79
C GLY A 297 -5.61 -12.79 -1.32
N LEU A 298 -4.53 -12.07 -1.01
CA LEU A 298 -3.18 -12.50 -1.34
C LEU A 298 -2.61 -13.34 -0.20
N ALA A 299 -2.31 -14.62 -0.48
CA ALA A 299 -1.80 -15.57 0.50
C ALA A 299 -0.80 -16.52 -0.15
N GLY A 300 0.36 -16.74 0.48
CA GLY A 300 1.44 -17.56 -0.11
C GLY A 300 1.07 -19.04 -0.28
N ASP A 301 0.17 -19.54 0.57
CA ASP A 301 -0.36 -20.92 0.56
C ASP A 301 -1.60 -21.12 -0.32
N ALA A 302 -2.04 -20.09 -1.05
CA ALA A 302 -3.21 -20.19 -1.91
C ALA A 302 -3.00 -21.21 -3.06
N PRO A 303 -4.04 -21.98 -3.43
CA PRO A 303 -3.89 -22.97 -4.49
C PRO A 303 -3.70 -22.34 -5.88
N GLN A 304 -4.33 -21.20 -6.12
CA GLN A 304 -4.36 -20.54 -7.42
C GLN A 304 -3.25 -19.49 -7.56
N ALA A 305 -2.54 -19.50 -8.68
CA ALA A 305 -1.58 -18.45 -8.99
C ALA A 305 -2.31 -17.17 -9.44
N LEU A 306 -1.77 -16.01 -9.04
CA LEU A 306 -2.31 -14.70 -9.39
C LEU A 306 -2.52 -14.52 -10.92
N GLY A 307 -1.56 -15.00 -11.71
CA GLY A 307 -1.63 -14.94 -13.15
C GLY A 307 -2.71 -15.83 -13.81
N GLN A 308 -3.32 -16.75 -13.06
CA GLN A 308 -4.38 -17.66 -13.52
C GLN A 308 -5.78 -17.24 -13.03
N ALA A 309 -5.85 -16.32 -12.08
CA ALA A 309 -7.12 -15.85 -11.53
C ALA A 309 -7.83 -14.91 -12.50
N ASP A 310 -9.16 -14.93 -12.50
CA ASP A 310 -9.93 -13.86 -13.16
C ASP A 310 -9.90 -12.61 -12.26
N LEU A 311 -9.22 -11.60 -12.76
CA LEU A 311 -9.03 -10.31 -12.09
C LEU A 311 -9.69 -9.17 -12.87
N THR A 312 -10.72 -9.48 -13.61
CA THR A 312 -11.55 -8.49 -14.35
C THR A 312 -12.64 -7.91 -13.46
N GLY A 313 -13.26 -6.82 -13.89
CA GLY A 313 -14.34 -6.19 -13.14
C GLY A 313 -13.90 -5.43 -11.90
N ARG A 314 -14.79 -5.37 -10.89
CA ARG A 314 -14.55 -4.66 -9.63
C ARG A 314 -13.91 -5.59 -8.60
N ILE A 315 -12.70 -5.26 -8.16
CA ILE A 315 -11.89 -6.11 -7.28
C ILE A 315 -11.45 -5.34 -6.04
N ALA A 316 -11.52 -5.98 -4.89
CA ALA A 316 -10.83 -5.58 -3.67
C ALA A 316 -9.67 -6.55 -3.43
N LEU A 317 -8.43 -6.09 -3.68
CA LEU A 317 -7.21 -6.82 -3.34
C LEU A 317 -6.96 -6.71 -1.85
N VAL A 318 -6.98 -7.84 -1.15
CA VAL A 318 -6.80 -7.89 0.30
C VAL A 318 -5.40 -8.39 0.63
N LEU A 319 -4.64 -7.56 1.35
CA LEU A 319 -3.25 -7.81 1.72
C LEU A 319 -3.14 -7.96 3.24
N GLY A 320 -2.48 -9.01 3.69
CA GLY A 320 -2.23 -9.28 5.11
C GLY A 320 -0.95 -8.65 5.64
N SER A 321 -0.72 -8.82 6.94
CA SER A 321 0.52 -8.41 7.61
C SER A 321 1.73 -9.23 7.14
N GLU A 322 2.93 -8.67 7.37
CA GLU A 322 4.18 -9.42 7.17
C GLU A 322 4.29 -10.52 8.22
N GLY A 323 4.55 -11.74 7.78
CA GLY A 323 4.66 -12.93 8.63
C GLY A 323 3.35 -13.70 8.81
N GLU A 324 2.32 -13.12 9.45
CA GLU A 324 1.05 -13.82 9.72
C GLU A 324 0.08 -13.86 8.52
N GLY A 325 0.27 -12.97 7.55
CA GLY A 325 -0.62 -12.87 6.40
C GLY A 325 -2.02 -12.34 6.74
N LEU A 326 -3.03 -12.87 6.09
CA LEU A 326 -4.44 -12.53 6.33
C LEU A 326 -4.95 -13.18 7.61
N ARG A 327 -5.59 -12.40 8.49
CA ARG A 327 -6.30 -12.96 9.64
C ARG A 327 -7.40 -13.92 9.20
N ARG A 328 -7.72 -14.92 10.05
CA ARG A 328 -8.71 -15.96 9.75
C ARG A 328 -10.03 -15.39 9.22
N LEU A 329 -10.63 -14.44 9.92
CA LEU A 329 -11.91 -13.85 9.49
C LEU A 329 -11.80 -13.07 8.17
N THR A 330 -10.72 -12.35 7.95
CA THR A 330 -10.48 -11.63 6.69
C THR A 330 -10.33 -12.62 5.54
N ARG A 331 -9.58 -13.71 5.76
CA ARG A 331 -9.38 -14.78 4.80
C ARG A 331 -10.70 -15.48 4.42
N GLU A 332 -11.55 -15.77 5.40
CA GLU A 332 -12.87 -16.37 5.21
C GLU A 332 -13.85 -15.47 4.42
N ARG A 333 -13.64 -14.16 4.43
CA ARG A 333 -14.47 -13.20 3.68
C ARG A 333 -13.99 -12.96 2.25
N CYS A 334 -12.78 -13.38 1.91
CA CYS A 334 -12.33 -13.34 0.52
C CYS A 334 -13.10 -14.35 -0.33
N ASP A 335 -13.49 -13.95 -1.55
CA ASP A 335 -14.17 -14.82 -2.51
C ASP A 335 -13.20 -15.80 -3.13
N MET A 336 -11.92 -15.39 -3.27
CA MET A 336 -10.82 -16.24 -3.70
C MET A 336 -9.53 -15.86 -3.00
N LEU A 337 -8.62 -16.83 -2.96
CA LEU A 337 -7.24 -16.63 -2.52
C LEU A 337 -6.30 -16.90 -3.68
N VAL A 338 -5.31 -16.02 -3.82
CA VAL A 338 -4.30 -16.13 -4.87
C VAL A 338 -2.90 -15.98 -4.30
N ARG A 339 -1.91 -16.61 -4.93
CA ARG A 339 -0.51 -16.47 -4.59
C ARG A 339 0.31 -15.89 -5.74
N ILE A 340 1.36 -15.18 -5.40
CA ILE A 340 2.43 -14.83 -6.34
C ILE A 340 3.37 -16.05 -6.43
N PRO A 341 3.54 -16.67 -7.62
CA PRO A 341 4.51 -17.75 -7.78
C PRO A 341 5.93 -17.25 -7.48
N MET A 342 6.65 -17.96 -6.63
CA MET A 342 8.04 -17.67 -6.27
C MET A 342 8.92 -18.87 -6.57
N ALA A 343 10.22 -18.63 -6.79
CA ALA A 343 11.21 -19.69 -6.94
C ALA A 343 11.34 -20.49 -5.63
N GLN A 344 11.40 -21.81 -5.72
CA GLN A 344 11.50 -22.66 -4.54
C GLN A 344 12.82 -22.40 -3.78
N GLY A 345 12.74 -22.30 -2.47
CA GLY A 345 13.89 -22.20 -1.57
C GLY A 345 14.63 -20.86 -1.57
N ALA A 346 14.15 -19.84 -2.31
CA ALA A 346 14.82 -18.55 -2.37
C ALA A 346 14.48 -17.67 -1.16
N VAL A 347 13.19 -17.48 -0.90
CA VAL A 347 12.64 -16.71 0.25
C VAL A 347 11.28 -17.30 0.62
N GLU A 348 10.88 -17.13 1.89
CA GLU A 348 9.59 -17.60 2.38
C GLU A 348 8.42 -16.68 1.97
N SER A 349 8.67 -15.39 1.87
CA SER A 349 7.65 -14.38 1.54
C SER A 349 8.27 -13.15 0.88
N LEU A 350 7.43 -12.35 0.24
CA LEU A 350 7.75 -11.01 -0.22
C LEU A 350 7.34 -9.98 0.83
N ASN A 351 8.07 -8.88 0.91
CA ASN A 351 7.59 -7.70 1.62
C ASN A 351 6.20 -7.30 1.07
N VAL A 352 5.28 -6.92 1.95
CA VAL A 352 3.87 -6.67 1.59
C VAL A 352 3.72 -5.57 0.53
N SER A 353 4.57 -4.54 0.54
CA SER A 353 4.50 -3.48 -0.47
C SER A 353 4.97 -3.94 -1.84
N ASN A 354 5.97 -4.84 -1.90
CA ASN A 354 6.41 -5.46 -3.14
C ASN A 354 5.35 -6.42 -3.69
N ALA A 355 4.74 -7.22 -2.80
CA ALA A 355 3.64 -8.10 -3.16
C ALA A 355 2.44 -7.31 -3.70
N ALA A 356 2.12 -6.18 -3.07
CA ALA A 356 1.09 -5.25 -3.54
C ALA A 356 1.40 -4.72 -4.94
N ALA A 357 2.63 -4.26 -5.19
CA ALA A 357 3.03 -3.72 -6.48
C ALA A 357 2.90 -4.75 -7.60
N VAL A 358 3.34 -5.99 -7.37
CA VAL A 358 3.21 -7.11 -8.32
C VAL A 358 1.75 -7.43 -8.62
N ALA A 359 0.92 -7.53 -7.56
CA ALA A 359 -0.49 -7.86 -7.72
C ALA A 359 -1.27 -6.73 -8.42
N LEU A 360 -1.00 -5.48 -8.08
CA LEU A 360 -1.62 -4.31 -8.71
C LEU A 360 -1.22 -4.15 -10.18
N PHE A 361 0.05 -4.42 -10.51
CA PHE A 361 0.50 -4.44 -11.91
C PHE A 361 -0.26 -5.51 -12.71
N GLU A 362 -0.40 -6.73 -12.17
CA GLU A 362 -1.13 -7.80 -12.87
C GLU A 362 -2.61 -7.45 -13.05
N ILE A 363 -3.26 -6.86 -12.05
CA ILE A 363 -4.65 -6.39 -12.14
C ILE A 363 -4.77 -5.26 -13.19
N ALA A 364 -3.87 -4.28 -13.17
CA ALA A 364 -3.90 -3.16 -14.11
C ALA A 364 -3.67 -3.61 -15.55
N ARG A 365 -2.71 -4.52 -15.78
CA ARG A 365 -2.40 -5.10 -17.09
C ARG A 365 -3.60 -5.79 -17.76
N ARG A 366 -4.53 -6.32 -16.96
CA ARG A 366 -5.73 -7.01 -17.48
C ARG A 366 -6.91 -6.08 -17.76
N ARG A 367 -6.81 -4.82 -17.34
CA ARG A 367 -7.84 -3.80 -17.55
C ARG A 367 -7.58 -2.92 -18.77
N GLY A 368 -6.33 -2.82 -19.20
CA GLY A 368 -5.91 -2.13 -20.42
C GLY A 368 -5.79 -3.10 -21.56
#